data_a27d90d160b1cde35cb44e3a329614e1
#
_entry.id   a27d90d160b1cde35cb44e3a329614e1
#
_cell.length_a   1.000
_cell.length_b   1.000
_cell.length_c   1.000
_cell.angle_alpha   90.00
_cell.angle_beta   90.00
_cell.angle_gamma   90.00
#
_symmetry.space_group_name_H-M   'P 1'
#
loop_
_entity.id
_entity.type
_entity.pdbx_description
1 polymer ?
#
loop_
_entity_poly.entity_id
_entity_poly.type
_entity_poly.pdbx_seq_one_letter_code
_entity_poly.pdbx_strand_id
1 'polypeptide(L)'
;MTYQFTGDDALPPGRRRLAELGWNVARFVNGFGPRGPIGPPDGPPVLVIPGFLATDRTTLPLRKALAQDGWRVHGWGLGWNRGVRHDTILRLRERLDQISDEPILLVGWSLGGLFARELARERPDRVRAVITLGSPFSGDPHQNHVWRLYEWVAKHKVDDPPVPRITDKPPVPNLALWSRKDGLIAPRAAKGLEHERDEAVELDCAHTAFGVSHRAAAQVTREIHRFLKWNR
;
A
#
# COMPACT_ATOMS: atom_id res chain seq x y z
N MET A 1 -30.60 -1.10 -6.97
CA MET A 1 -29.76 -0.28 -7.87
C MET A 1 -28.93 -1.22 -8.72
N THR A 2 -29.17 -1.28 -10.03
CA THR A 2 -28.42 -2.12 -10.95
C THR A 2 -27.05 -1.48 -11.16
N TYR A 3 -26.01 -2.14 -10.71
CA TYR A 3 -24.62 -1.70 -10.88
C TYR A 3 -24.24 -1.73 -12.36
N GLN A 4 -23.92 -0.58 -12.95
CA GLN A 4 -23.39 -0.52 -14.32
C GLN A 4 -21.88 -0.76 -14.26
N PHE A 5 -21.43 -1.90 -14.79
CA PHE A 5 -20.00 -2.18 -15.00
C PHE A 5 -19.38 -1.12 -15.93
N THR A 6 -18.41 -0.39 -15.43
CA THR A 6 -17.62 0.57 -16.22
C THR A 6 -16.35 -0.11 -16.71
N GLY A 7 -15.66 0.45 -17.72
CA GLY A 7 -14.38 -0.09 -18.20
C GLY A 7 -13.29 -0.16 -17.12
N ASP A 8 -13.47 0.55 -15.99
CA ASP A 8 -12.57 0.56 -14.84
C ASP A 8 -12.74 -0.68 -13.94
N ASP A 9 -13.85 -1.42 -14.06
CA ASP A 9 -14.12 -2.66 -13.32
C ASP A 9 -13.46 -3.89 -13.96
N ALA A 10 -13.01 -3.77 -15.21
CA ALA A 10 -12.42 -4.87 -15.93
C ALA A 10 -11.03 -5.24 -15.37
N LEU A 11 -10.74 -6.54 -15.36
CA LEU A 11 -9.39 -7.03 -15.06
C LEU A 11 -8.36 -6.42 -16.03
N PRO A 12 -7.17 -6.05 -15.55
CA PRO A 12 -6.11 -5.54 -16.43
C PRO A 12 -5.79 -6.51 -17.58
N PRO A 13 -5.61 -6.03 -18.82
CA PRO A 13 -5.31 -6.88 -19.95
C PRO A 13 -3.98 -7.61 -19.78
N GLY A 14 -3.89 -8.85 -20.27
CA GLY A 14 -2.74 -9.75 -20.09
C GLY A 14 -1.38 -9.17 -20.51
N ARG A 15 -1.36 -8.28 -21.54
CA ARG A 15 -0.14 -7.57 -21.96
C ARG A 15 0.47 -6.70 -20.85
N ARG A 16 -0.34 -6.15 -19.93
CA ARG A 16 0.16 -5.36 -18.80
C ARG A 16 0.81 -6.25 -17.74
N ARG A 17 0.37 -7.50 -17.59
CA ARG A 17 1.01 -8.49 -16.72
C ARG A 17 2.45 -8.80 -17.17
N LEU A 18 2.72 -8.81 -18.47
CA LEU A 18 4.08 -8.99 -18.98
C LEU A 18 5.01 -7.84 -18.55
N ALA A 19 4.50 -6.60 -18.50
CA ALA A 19 5.28 -5.47 -18.00
C ALA A 19 5.65 -5.63 -16.51
N GLU A 20 4.83 -6.31 -15.72
CA GLU A 20 5.13 -6.59 -14.31
C GLU A 20 6.31 -7.56 -14.12
N LEU A 21 6.60 -8.45 -15.09
CA LEU A 21 7.69 -9.42 -14.98
C LEU A 21 9.05 -8.74 -14.83
N GLY A 22 9.31 -7.66 -15.60
CA GLY A 22 10.56 -6.90 -15.48
C GLY A 22 10.73 -6.26 -14.10
N TRP A 23 9.65 -5.72 -13.54
CA TRP A 23 9.66 -5.14 -12.20
C TRP A 23 9.80 -6.18 -11.08
N ASN A 24 9.32 -7.41 -11.31
CA ASN A 24 9.53 -8.51 -10.35
C ASN A 24 11.01 -8.86 -10.19
N VAL A 25 11.82 -8.77 -11.24
CA VAL A 25 13.28 -8.93 -11.14
C VAL A 25 13.88 -7.85 -10.23
N ALA A 26 13.46 -6.59 -10.37
CA ALA A 26 13.92 -5.49 -9.52
C ALA A 26 13.64 -5.71 -8.02
N ARG A 27 12.61 -6.48 -7.66
CA ARG A 27 12.30 -6.85 -6.26
C ARG A 27 13.43 -7.65 -5.61
N PHE A 28 14.12 -8.49 -6.36
CA PHE A 28 15.21 -9.34 -5.85
C PHE A 28 16.54 -8.57 -5.83
N VAL A 29 16.78 -7.69 -6.78
CA VAL A 29 18.02 -6.91 -6.89
C VAL A 29 18.13 -5.87 -5.75
N ASN A 30 17.04 -5.27 -5.31
CA ASN A 30 17.02 -4.30 -4.20
C ASN A 30 17.25 -4.94 -2.81
N GLY A 31 17.72 -6.19 -2.76
CA GLY A 31 17.78 -7.03 -1.56
C GLY A 31 18.74 -6.60 -0.44
N PHE A 32 19.57 -5.57 -0.63
CA PHE A 32 20.55 -5.09 0.35
C PHE A 32 20.22 -3.67 0.80
N GLY A 33 19.67 -3.53 1.99
CA GLY A 33 19.34 -2.22 2.55
C GLY A 33 19.27 -2.24 4.08
N PRO A 34 19.29 -1.06 4.72
CA PRO A 34 19.26 -0.93 6.16
C PRO A 34 18.00 -1.57 6.76
N ARG A 35 18.18 -2.28 7.87
CA ARG A 35 17.09 -2.90 8.63
C ARG A 35 16.38 -1.93 9.57
N GLY A 36 17.04 -0.84 9.94
CA GLY A 36 16.51 0.21 10.82
C GLY A 36 15.72 1.30 10.09
N PRO A 37 15.26 2.32 10.82
CA PRO A 37 14.68 3.52 10.23
C PRO A 37 15.72 4.25 9.37
N ILE A 38 15.25 4.97 8.36
CA ILE A 38 16.09 5.81 7.49
C ILE A 38 15.48 7.22 7.40
N GLY A 39 16.33 8.22 7.15
CA GLY A 39 15.93 9.64 7.13
C GLY A 39 16.32 10.37 8.41
N PRO A 40 15.92 11.64 8.55
CA PRO A 40 16.27 12.45 9.70
C PRO A 40 15.61 11.89 10.98
N PRO A 41 16.36 11.81 12.10
CA PRO A 41 15.86 11.21 13.34
C PRO A 41 14.73 12.02 13.99
N ASP A 42 14.66 13.30 13.74
CA ASP A 42 13.64 14.26 14.18
C ASP A 42 12.52 14.46 13.15
N GLY A 43 12.62 13.80 11.99
CA GLY A 43 11.56 13.83 10.98
C GLY A 43 10.28 13.13 11.45
N PRO A 44 9.11 13.56 10.95
CA PRO A 44 7.86 12.93 11.32
C PRO A 44 7.83 11.46 10.90
N PRO A 45 7.22 10.58 11.70
CA PRO A 45 7.28 9.15 11.48
C PRO A 45 6.37 8.71 10.32
N VAL A 46 6.89 7.82 9.48
CA VAL A 46 6.13 7.09 8.46
C VAL A 46 6.42 5.60 8.53
N LEU A 47 5.37 4.79 8.44
CA LEU A 47 5.45 3.34 8.34
C LEU A 47 5.10 2.91 6.91
N VAL A 48 6.05 2.24 6.23
CA VAL A 48 5.82 1.66 4.90
C VAL A 48 5.51 0.18 5.04
N ILE A 49 4.33 -0.22 4.57
CA ILE A 49 3.82 -1.60 4.64
C ILE A 49 3.90 -2.23 3.25
N PRO A 50 4.68 -3.31 3.06
CA PRO A 50 4.91 -3.92 1.76
C PRO A 50 3.69 -4.71 1.26
N GLY A 51 3.63 -4.91 -0.06
CA GLY A 51 2.64 -5.76 -0.71
C GLY A 51 2.85 -7.25 -0.46
N PHE A 52 1.93 -8.06 -1.00
CA PHE A 52 1.98 -9.52 -0.93
C PHE A 52 3.30 -10.08 -1.49
N LEU A 53 3.91 -11.02 -0.80
CA LEU A 53 5.22 -11.60 -1.09
C LEU A 53 6.35 -10.57 -1.23
N ALA A 54 6.23 -9.44 -0.53
CA ALA A 54 7.25 -8.41 -0.44
C ALA A 54 7.79 -8.27 0.99
N THR A 55 8.87 -7.53 1.12
CA THR A 55 9.55 -7.24 2.40
C THR A 55 9.91 -5.76 2.45
N ASP A 56 10.44 -5.28 3.58
CA ASP A 56 10.98 -3.93 3.70
C ASP A 56 12.08 -3.61 2.65
N ARG A 57 12.84 -4.62 2.25
CA ARG A 57 13.87 -4.47 1.21
C ARG A 57 13.26 -4.20 -0.16
N THR A 58 12.13 -4.82 -0.46
CA THR A 58 11.41 -4.60 -1.71
C THR A 58 10.97 -3.15 -1.86
N THR A 59 10.58 -2.49 -0.76
CA THR A 59 10.12 -1.09 -0.74
C THR A 59 11.24 -0.08 -0.49
N LEU A 60 12.50 -0.49 -0.55
CA LEU A 60 13.64 0.39 -0.27
C LEU A 60 13.70 1.65 -1.15
N PRO A 61 13.41 1.62 -2.47
CA PRO A 61 13.35 2.83 -3.29
C PRO A 61 12.30 3.83 -2.78
N LEU A 62 11.11 3.37 -2.43
CA LEU A 62 10.05 4.19 -1.85
C LEU A 62 10.47 4.76 -0.48
N ARG A 63 11.03 3.92 0.39
CA ARG A 63 11.51 4.34 1.72
C ARG A 63 12.61 5.39 1.61
N LYS A 64 13.56 5.22 0.68
CA LYS A 64 14.62 6.21 0.44
C LYS A 64 14.07 7.55 -0.06
N ALA A 65 13.10 7.53 -0.98
CA ALA A 65 12.49 8.76 -1.48
C ALA A 65 11.78 9.53 -0.36
N LEU A 66 11.00 8.85 0.48
CA LEU A 66 10.37 9.46 1.65
C LEU A 66 11.41 10.02 2.64
N ALA A 67 12.51 9.31 2.87
CA ALA A 67 13.59 9.77 3.76
C ALA A 67 14.29 11.01 3.24
N GLN A 68 14.56 11.07 1.92
CA GLN A 68 15.14 12.26 1.25
C GLN A 68 14.19 13.47 1.34
N ASP A 69 12.92 13.19 1.48
CA ASP A 69 11.84 14.17 1.59
C ASP A 69 11.55 14.59 3.04
N GLY A 70 12.42 14.22 3.99
CA GLY A 70 12.40 14.67 5.38
C GLY A 70 11.63 13.77 6.35
N TRP A 71 11.12 12.61 5.90
CA TRP A 71 10.42 11.66 6.78
C TRP A 71 11.39 10.74 7.53
N ARG A 72 11.09 10.41 8.77
CA ARG A 72 11.70 9.30 9.51
C ARG A 72 10.98 8.01 9.14
N VAL A 73 11.56 7.25 8.23
CA VAL A 73 10.90 6.14 7.55
C VAL A 73 11.21 4.81 8.20
N HIS A 74 10.18 4.14 8.64
CA HIS A 74 10.21 2.80 9.20
C HIS A 74 9.65 1.78 8.21
N GLY A 75 10.28 0.61 8.15
CA GLY A 75 9.69 -0.57 7.53
C GLY A 75 8.74 -1.28 8.49
N TRP A 76 7.90 -2.16 7.96
CA TRP A 76 6.91 -2.88 8.78
C TRP A 76 7.56 -3.87 9.77
N GLY A 77 8.78 -4.35 9.50
CA GLY A 77 9.56 -5.15 10.45
C GLY A 77 9.13 -6.62 10.59
N LEU A 78 8.10 -7.08 9.87
CA LEU A 78 7.51 -8.41 10.02
C LEU A 78 8.00 -9.44 8.99
N GLY A 79 9.08 -9.10 8.24
CA GLY A 79 9.68 -9.99 7.25
C GLY A 79 8.88 -10.08 5.93
N TRP A 80 8.62 -11.29 5.44
CA TRP A 80 7.82 -11.52 4.23
C TRP A 80 6.33 -11.32 4.51
N ASN A 81 5.67 -10.48 3.71
CA ASN A 81 4.21 -10.37 3.74
C ASN A 81 3.57 -11.57 3.03
N ARG A 82 3.20 -12.58 3.78
CA ARG A 82 2.58 -13.82 3.27
C ARG A 82 1.06 -13.79 3.27
N GLY A 83 0.44 -12.63 3.37
CA GLY A 83 -1.01 -12.48 3.41
C GLY A 83 -1.54 -12.13 4.80
N VAL A 84 -2.85 -12.02 4.90
CA VAL A 84 -3.56 -11.74 6.15
C VAL A 84 -3.43 -12.94 7.10
N ARG A 85 -3.08 -12.68 8.35
CA ARG A 85 -3.06 -13.67 9.44
C ARG A 85 -3.84 -13.10 10.61
N HIS A 86 -4.33 -13.96 11.51
CA HIS A 86 -5.11 -13.56 12.68
C HIS A 86 -4.36 -12.54 13.57
N ASP A 87 -3.03 -12.62 13.61
CA ASP A 87 -2.17 -11.75 14.41
C ASP A 87 -1.63 -10.52 13.66
N THR A 88 -1.94 -10.37 12.36
CA THR A 88 -1.31 -9.32 11.52
C THR A 88 -1.56 -7.92 12.05
N ILE A 89 -2.81 -7.58 12.36
CA ILE A 89 -3.15 -6.24 12.83
C ILE A 89 -2.62 -6.01 14.25
N LEU A 90 -2.70 -7.01 15.11
CA LEU A 90 -2.11 -6.93 16.46
C LEU A 90 -0.61 -6.59 16.39
N ARG A 91 0.16 -7.31 15.57
CA ARG A 91 1.60 -7.07 15.38
C ARG A 91 1.90 -5.69 14.75
N LEU A 92 1.01 -5.19 13.90
CA LEU A 92 1.14 -3.84 13.34
C LEU A 92 0.84 -2.77 14.39
N ARG A 93 -0.11 -2.99 15.30
CA ARG A 93 -0.34 -2.11 16.47
C ARG A 93 0.89 -2.04 17.35
N GLU A 94 1.44 -3.19 17.75
CA GLU A 94 2.69 -3.26 18.50
C GLU A 94 3.84 -2.53 17.75
N ARG A 95 3.85 -2.63 16.42
CA ARG A 95 4.84 -1.93 15.60
C ARG A 95 4.66 -0.41 15.64
N LEU A 96 3.42 0.12 15.63
CA LEU A 96 3.17 1.56 15.83
C LEU A 96 3.72 2.03 17.17
N ASP A 97 3.45 1.29 18.24
CA ASP A 97 3.87 1.64 19.60
C ASP A 97 5.41 1.64 19.74
N GLN A 98 6.13 0.80 18.99
CA GLN A 98 7.59 0.79 18.92
C GLN A 98 8.20 1.95 18.14
N ILE A 99 7.46 2.57 17.21
CA ILE A 99 7.98 3.60 16.30
C ILE A 99 7.96 4.98 16.94
N SER A 100 6.84 5.40 17.47
CA SER A 100 6.64 6.74 17.99
C SER A 100 5.34 6.84 18.78
N ASP A 101 5.27 7.76 19.72
CA ASP A 101 4.00 8.17 20.37
C ASP A 101 3.22 9.18 19.52
N GLU A 102 3.87 9.83 18.55
CA GLU A 102 3.22 10.73 17.60
C GLU A 102 2.39 9.97 16.55
N PRO A 103 1.33 10.58 15.99
CA PRO A 103 0.58 9.99 14.88
C PRO A 103 1.46 9.73 13.66
N ILE A 104 1.41 8.50 13.16
CA ILE A 104 2.28 7.96 12.10
C ILE A 104 1.56 8.03 10.75
N LEU A 105 2.25 8.48 9.70
CA LEU A 105 1.78 8.34 8.33
C LEU A 105 1.91 6.87 7.90
N LEU A 106 0.81 6.26 7.44
CA LEU A 106 0.83 4.90 6.89
C LEU A 106 0.88 4.95 5.37
N VAL A 107 1.89 4.31 4.77
CA VAL A 107 2.02 4.15 3.32
C VAL A 107 2.00 2.66 3.00
N GLY A 108 0.90 2.19 2.44
CA GLY A 108 0.69 0.76 2.16
C GLY A 108 0.66 0.46 0.66
N TRP A 109 1.54 -0.44 0.20
CA TRP A 109 1.55 -0.91 -1.17
C TRP A 109 0.73 -2.20 -1.33
N SER A 110 -0.21 -2.23 -2.30
CA SER A 110 -1.03 -3.41 -2.62
C SER A 110 -1.75 -3.94 -1.38
N LEU A 111 -1.54 -5.18 -0.97
CA LEU A 111 -2.06 -5.75 0.28
C LEU A 111 -1.69 -4.92 1.52
N GLY A 112 -0.52 -4.30 1.52
CA GLY A 112 -0.10 -3.42 2.61
C GLY A 112 -1.01 -2.22 2.84
N GLY A 113 -1.68 -1.73 1.78
CA GLY A 113 -2.67 -0.66 1.91
C GLY A 113 -3.97 -1.12 2.58
N LEU A 114 -4.36 -2.37 2.42
CA LEU A 114 -5.48 -2.94 3.19
C LEU A 114 -5.14 -2.97 4.68
N PHE A 115 -3.94 -3.43 5.03
CA PHE A 115 -3.49 -3.41 6.43
C PHE A 115 -3.42 -2.00 7.02
N ALA A 116 -2.93 -1.03 6.23
CA ALA A 116 -2.89 0.37 6.66
C ALA A 116 -4.29 0.91 6.96
N ARG A 117 -5.28 0.59 6.14
CA ARG A 117 -6.68 1.01 6.35
C ARG A 117 -7.28 0.38 7.60
N GLU A 118 -7.09 -0.93 7.82
CA GLU A 118 -7.60 -1.60 9.02
C GLU A 118 -6.92 -1.10 10.29
N LEU A 119 -5.60 -0.92 10.26
CA LEU A 119 -4.84 -0.37 11.38
C LEU A 119 -5.32 1.05 11.75
N ALA A 120 -5.65 1.88 10.74
CA ALA A 120 -6.19 3.21 10.96
C ALA A 120 -7.63 3.21 11.53
N ARG A 121 -8.40 2.15 11.30
CA ARG A 121 -9.72 1.98 11.96
C ARG A 121 -9.58 1.61 13.42
N GLU A 122 -8.64 0.72 13.74
CA GLU A 122 -8.41 0.29 15.12
C GLU A 122 -7.72 1.36 15.98
N ARG A 123 -6.81 2.13 15.37
CA ARG A 123 -5.98 3.11 16.07
C ARG A 123 -5.95 4.47 15.35
N PRO A 124 -7.12 5.12 15.18
CA PRO A 124 -7.19 6.42 14.51
C PRO A 124 -6.42 7.52 15.26
N ASP A 125 -6.28 7.38 16.57
CA ASP A 125 -5.49 8.26 17.45
C ASP A 125 -3.98 8.22 17.13
N ARG A 126 -3.49 7.10 16.56
CA ARG A 126 -2.07 6.85 16.27
C ARG A 126 -1.74 7.01 14.78
N VAL A 127 -2.73 7.29 13.93
CA VAL A 127 -2.55 7.38 12.48
C VAL A 127 -2.84 8.78 11.97
N ARG A 128 -1.82 9.43 11.42
CA ARG A 128 -1.92 10.76 10.83
C ARG A 128 -2.74 10.78 9.54
N ALA A 129 -2.49 9.81 8.66
CA ALA A 129 -3.17 9.61 7.38
C ALA A 129 -2.83 8.22 6.82
N VAL A 130 -3.62 7.77 5.85
CA VAL A 130 -3.37 6.54 5.08
C VAL A 130 -3.16 6.88 3.62
N ILE A 131 -2.07 6.39 3.03
CA ILE A 131 -1.77 6.46 1.61
C ILE A 131 -1.75 5.02 1.06
N THR A 132 -2.65 4.71 0.15
CA THR A 132 -2.68 3.40 -0.51
C THR A 132 -2.06 3.47 -1.90
N LEU A 133 -1.23 2.49 -2.26
CA LEU A 133 -0.52 2.41 -3.54
C LEU A 133 -0.99 1.16 -4.29
N GLY A 134 -1.84 1.32 -5.30
CA GLY A 134 -2.39 0.20 -6.07
C GLY A 134 -3.09 -0.86 -5.21
N SER A 135 -3.75 -0.47 -4.13
CA SER A 135 -4.35 -1.40 -3.16
C SER A 135 -5.80 -1.73 -3.52
N PRO A 136 -6.22 -3.01 -3.59
CA PRO A 136 -7.56 -3.40 -3.99
C PRO A 136 -8.55 -3.31 -2.81
N PHE A 137 -8.81 -2.10 -2.29
CA PHE A 137 -9.68 -1.92 -1.13
C PHE A 137 -11.16 -1.79 -1.47
N SER A 138 -11.52 -1.63 -2.75
CA SER A 138 -12.89 -1.43 -3.23
C SER A 138 -13.34 -2.55 -4.17
N GLY A 139 -14.65 -2.68 -4.38
CA GLY A 139 -15.24 -3.63 -5.32
C GLY A 139 -15.05 -5.11 -4.95
N ASP A 140 -15.13 -6.00 -5.94
CA ASP A 140 -14.99 -7.44 -5.78
C ASP A 140 -13.52 -7.82 -5.51
N PRO A 141 -13.22 -8.61 -4.47
CA PRO A 141 -11.86 -9.08 -4.19
C PRO A 141 -11.23 -9.93 -5.30
N HIS A 142 -12.04 -10.49 -6.21
CA HIS A 142 -11.55 -11.22 -7.39
C HIS A 142 -11.12 -10.31 -8.56
N GLN A 143 -11.34 -9.00 -8.49
CA GLN A 143 -10.90 -8.02 -9.49
C GLN A 143 -9.38 -7.74 -9.44
N ASN A 144 -8.60 -8.81 -9.28
CA ASN A 144 -7.14 -8.78 -9.38
C ASN A 144 -6.62 -10.13 -9.90
N HIS A 145 -5.41 -10.13 -10.49
CA HIS A 145 -4.84 -11.33 -11.09
C HIS A 145 -4.07 -12.23 -10.11
N VAL A 146 -3.98 -11.85 -8.84
CA VAL A 146 -3.14 -12.57 -7.86
C VAL A 146 -3.94 -13.31 -6.79
N TRP A 147 -5.28 -13.23 -6.79
CA TRP A 147 -6.11 -13.80 -5.73
C TRP A 147 -5.93 -15.31 -5.53
N ARG A 148 -5.76 -16.11 -6.60
CA ARG A 148 -5.50 -17.56 -6.49
C ARG A 148 -4.17 -17.88 -5.83
N LEU A 149 -3.10 -17.13 -6.20
CA LEU A 149 -1.80 -17.27 -5.56
C LEU A 149 -1.87 -16.82 -4.10
N TYR A 150 -2.61 -15.75 -3.83
CA TYR A 150 -2.86 -15.28 -2.48
C TYR A 150 -3.51 -16.37 -1.62
N GLU A 151 -4.61 -16.98 -2.06
CA GLU A 151 -5.29 -18.05 -1.31
C GLU A 151 -4.37 -19.26 -1.04
N TRP A 152 -3.56 -19.62 -2.04
CA TRP A 152 -2.61 -20.73 -1.88
C TRP A 152 -1.54 -20.46 -0.82
N VAL A 153 -1.01 -19.22 -0.76
CA VAL A 153 0.04 -18.83 0.20
C VAL A 153 -0.53 -18.51 1.58
N ALA A 154 -1.62 -17.74 1.62
CA ALA A 154 -2.25 -17.26 2.85
C ALA A 154 -3.03 -18.35 3.59
N LYS A 155 -3.40 -19.44 2.87
CA LYS A 155 -4.13 -20.62 3.40
C LYS A 155 -5.55 -20.31 3.87
N HIS A 156 -6.17 -19.26 3.33
CA HIS A 156 -7.60 -18.95 3.49
C HIS A 156 -8.14 -18.36 2.18
N LYS A 157 -9.46 -18.34 2.04
CA LYS A 157 -10.13 -17.76 0.87
C LYS A 157 -10.10 -16.23 0.92
N VAL A 158 -10.08 -15.60 -0.25
CA VAL A 158 -10.12 -14.15 -0.37
C VAL A 158 -11.48 -13.58 0.07
N ASP A 159 -12.53 -14.39 0.00
CA ASP A 159 -13.90 -14.01 0.42
C ASP A 159 -14.12 -14.17 1.93
N ASP A 160 -13.26 -14.94 2.61
CA ASP A 160 -13.33 -15.19 4.05
C ASP A 160 -11.97 -14.99 4.72
N PRO A 161 -11.45 -13.76 4.70
CA PRO A 161 -10.15 -13.45 5.30
C PRO A 161 -10.27 -13.38 6.83
N PRO A 162 -9.20 -13.70 7.59
CA PRO A 162 -9.17 -13.60 9.06
C PRO A 162 -9.43 -12.19 9.61
N VAL A 163 -9.25 -11.16 8.79
CA VAL A 163 -9.55 -9.77 9.09
C VAL A 163 -10.62 -9.30 8.10
N PRO A 164 -11.77 -8.80 8.56
CA PRO A 164 -12.85 -8.33 7.70
C PRO A 164 -12.36 -7.25 6.73
N ARG A 165 -12.83 -7.31 5.49
CA ARG A 165 -12.57 -6.29 4.49
C ARG A 165 -13.64 -5.20 4.58
N ILE A 166 -13.29 -4.05 5.13
CA ILE A 166 -14.17 -2.89 5.21
C ILE A 166 -13.79 -1.90 4.09
N THR A 167 -14.75 -1.60 3.22
CA THR A 167 -14.52 -0.70 2.08
C THR A 167 -14.65 0.77 2.45
N ASP A 168 -15.48 1.11 3.43
CA ASP A 168 -15.66 2.47 3.91
C ASP A 168 -14.33 3.13 4.27
N LYS A 169 -14.29 4.45 4.13
CA LYS A 169 -13.11 5.25 4.49
C LYS A 169 -12.76 5.06 5.97
N PRO A 170 -11.48 4.81 6.34
CA PRO A 170 -11.06 4.89 7.73
C PRO A 170 -11.25 6.32 8.26
N PRO A 171 -11.43 6.52 9.60
CA PRO A 171 -11.72 7.82 10.21
C PRO A 171 -10.51 8.77 10.27
N VAL A 172 -9.62 8.68 9.29
CA VAL A 172 -8.43 9.52 9.11
C VAL A 172 -8.31 9.94 7.64
N PRO A 173 -7.54 10.99 7.29
CA PRO A 173 -7.29 11.36 5.90
C PRO A 173 -6.77 10.17 5.08
N ASN A 174 -7.37 9.94 3.90
CA ASN A 174 -7.06 8.79 3.05
C ASN A 174 -6.86 9.18 1.58
N LEU A 175 -5.65 8.96 1.05
CA LEU A 175 -5.28 9.17 -0.35
C LEU A 175 -5.08 7.83 -1.03
N ALA A 176 -5.77 7.61 -2.16
CA ALA A 176 -5.59 6.45 -3.01
C ALA A 176 -4.74 6.79 -4.24
N LEU A 177 -3.53 6.25 -4.34
CA LEU A 177 -2.69 6.34 -5.52
C LEU A 177 -2.88 5.07 -6.36
N TRP A 178 -3.31 5.23 -7.59
CA TRP A 178 -3.67 4.15 -8.49
C TRP A 178 -3.11 4.37 -9.89
N SER A 179 -3.19 3.40 -10.79
CA SER A 179 -2.67 3.54 -12.15
C SER A 179 -3.50 2.73 -13.16
N ARG A 180 -3.75 3.33 -14.33
CA ARG A 180 -4.28 2.59 -15.50
C ARG A 180 -3.27 1.60 -16.07
N LYS A 181 -1.98 1.77 -15.81
CA LYS A 181 -0.92 0.85 -16.23
C LYS A 181 -0.68 -0.31 -15.25
N ASP A 182 -1.40 -0.34 -14.13
CA ASP A 182 -1.38 -1.47 -13.21
C ASP A 182 -1.80 -2.76 -13.95
N GLY A 183 -0.92 -3.75 -13.94
CA GLY A 183 -1.13 -5.04 -14.61
C GLY A 183 -1.78 -6.10 -13.71
N LEU A 184 -2.00 -5.80 -12.43
CA LEU A 184 -2.49 -6.75 -11.43
C LEU A 184 -3.84 -6.37 -10.84
N ILE A 185 -4.05 -5.09 -10.52
CA ILE A 185 -5.24 -4.58 -9.84
C ILE A 185 -6.06 -3.72 -10.80
N ALA A 186 -7.37 -3.95 -10.85
CA ALA A 186 -8.27 -3.13 -11.63
C ALA A 186 -8.30 -1.68 -11.10
N PRO A 187 -8.35 -0.66 -11.99
CA PRO A 187 -8.40 0.75 -11.58
C PRO A 187 -9.48 1.04 -10.54
N ARG A 188 -10.68 0.49 -10.73
CA ARG A 188 -11.81 0.67 -9.83
C ARG A 188 -11.51 0.17 -8.42
N ALA A 189 -10.88 -1.01 -8.30
CA ALA A 189 -10.53 -1.60 -7.01
C ALA A 189 -9.48 -0.79 -6.25
N ALA A 190 -8.58 -0.09 -6.97
CA ALA A 190 -7.50 0.66 -6.37
C ALA A 190 -7.84 2.14 -6.11
N LYS A 191 -8.69 2.76 -6.95
CA LYS A 191 -9.10 4.15 -6.74
C LYS A 191 -10.26 4.31 -5.77
N GLY A 192 -11.10 3.31 -5.63
CA GLY A 192 -12.27 3.32 -4.75
C GLY A 192 -13.40 4.26 -5.20
N LEU A 193 -14.50 4.22 -4.47
CA LEU A 193 -15.61 5.17 -4.56
C LEU A 193 -15.32 6.44 -3.72
N GLU A 194 -16.12 7.49 -3.91
CA GLU A 194 -15.95 8.76 -3.21
C GLU A 194 -16.08 8.63 -1.68
N HIS A 195 -17.00 7.80 -1.19
CA HIS A 195 -17.19 7.57 0.24
C HIS A 195 -16.12 6.64 0.86
N GLU A 196 -15.30 5.98 0.05
CA GLU A 196 -14.26 5.05 0.51
C GLU A 196 -12.90 5.72 0.72
N ARG A 197 -12.74 7.00 0.32
CA ARG A 197 -11.50 7.76 0.40
C ARG A 197 -11.76 9.28 0.38
N ASP A 198 -10.77 10.10 0.70
CA ASP A 198 -10.87 11.55 0.51
C ASP A 198 -10.44 11.96 -0.90
N GLU A 199 -9.36 11.36 -1.41
CA GLU A 199 -8.82 11.69 -2.73
C GLU A 199 -8.27 10.45 -3.44
N ALA A 200 -8.35 10.45 -4.79
CA ALA A 200 -7.70 9.46 -5.63
C ALA A 200 -6.90 10.14 -6.74
N VAL A 201 -5.63 9.75 -6.90
CA VAL A 201 -4.72 10.31 -7.92
C VAL A 201 -4.17 9.18 -8.78
N GLU A 202 -4.23 9.39 -10.09
CA GLU A 202 -3.65 8.47 -11.06
C GLU A 202 -2.16 8.74 -11.21
N LEU A 203 -1.33 7.69 -11.07
CA LEU A 203 0.09 7.72 -11.38
C LEU A 203 0.41 6.89 -12.63
N ASP A 204 1.42 7.30 -13.36
CA ASP A 204 1.86 6.61 -14.58
C ASP A 204 2.92 5.55 -14.27
N CYS A 205 2.51 4.39 -13.70
CA CYS A 205 3.43 3.31 -13.36
C CYS A 205 2.75 1.93 -13.35
N ALA A 206 3.54 0.86 -13.49
CA ALA A 206 3.09 -0.52 -13.28
C ALA A 206 2.83 -0.79 -11.80
N HIS A 207 2.08 -1.85 -11.46
CA HIS A 207 1.76 -2.22 -10.07
C HIS A 207 3.00 -2.39 -9.19
N THR A 208 3.94 -3.20 -9.65
CA THR A 208 5.17 -3.48 -8.90
C THR A 208 6.05 -2.23 -8.77
N ALA A 209 5.98 -1.33 -9.75
CA ALA A 209 6.77 -0.10 -9.74
C ALA A 209 6.43 0.84 -8.58
N PHE A 210 5.24 0.80 -8.01
CA PHE A 210 4.90 1.58 -6.81
C PHE A 210 5.90 1.33 -5.66
N GLY A 211 6.31 0.08 -5.45
CA GLY A 211 7.24 -0.28 -4.37
C GLY A 211 8.72 -0.15 -4.74
N VAL A 212 9.09 -0.42 -6.03
CA VAL A 212 10.48 -0.66 -6.41
C VAL A 212 11.08 0.39 -7.36
N SER A 213 10.29 1.28 -7.95
CA SER A 213 10.75 2.29 -8.91
C SER A 213 11.07 3.62 -8.24
N HIS A 214 12.28 4.14 -8.47
CA HIS A 214 12.64 5.49 -8.02
C HIS A 214 11.76 6.58 -8.64
N ARG A 215 11.35 6.42 -9.92
CA ARG A 215 10.46 7.36 -10.59
C ARG A 215 9.07 7.37 -9.95
N ALA A 216 8.50 6.20 -9.70
CA ALA A 216 7.19 6.10 -9.05
C ALA A 216 7.26 6.61 -7.60
N ALA A 217 8.33 6.29 -6.86
CA ALA A 217 8.56 6.79 -5.51
C ALA A 217 8.57 8.32 -5.45
N ALA A 218 9.25 8.99 -6.39
CA ALA A 218 9.25 10.45 -6.48
C ALA A 218 7.86 11.05 -6.79
N GLN A 219 7.02 10.35 -7.56
CA GLN A 219 5.63 10.76 -7.77
C GLN A 219 4.80 10.57 -6.49
N VAL A 220 4.95 9.45 -5.81
CA VAL A 220 4.27 9.14 -4.55
C VAL A 220 4.57 10.21 -3.50
N THR A 221 5.85 10.56 -3.28
CA THR A 221 6.23 11.58 -2.28
C THR A 221 5.63 12.94 -2.60
N ARG A 222 5.65 13.34 -3.87
CA ARG A 222 5.03 14.61 -4.31
C ARG A 222 3.54 14.66 -3.97
N GLU A 223 2.80 13.58 -4.25
CA GLU A 223 1.36 13.53 -3.97
C GLU A 223 1.06 13.48 -2.47
N ILE A 224 1.91 12.84 -1.67
CA ILE A 224 1.82 12.89 -0.20
C ILE A 224 1.96 14.32 0.31
N HIS A 225 2.97 15.06 -0.18
CA HIS A 225 3.17 16.47 0.21
C HIS A 225 1.98 17.33 -0.15
N ARG A 226 1.50 17.22 -1.38
CA ARG A 226 0.33 17.96 -1.86
C ARG A 226 -0.90 17.66 -1.00
N PHE A 227 -1.18 16.38 -0.75
CA PHE A 227 -2.36 15.93 0.01
C PHE A 227 -2.31 16.39 1.46
N LEU A 228 -1.18 16.28 2.12
CA LEU A 228 -1.01 16.69 3.51
C LEU A 228 -0.78 18.19 3.70
N LYS A 229 -0.73 18.99 2.61
CA LYS A 229 -0.36 20.41 2.61
C LYS A 229 0.94 20.66 3.37
N TRP A 230 1.87 19.75 3.19
CA TRP A 230 3.14 19.76 3.88
C TRP A 230 4.08 20.78 3.22
N ASN A 231 4.27 21.93 3.88
CA ASN A 231 5.33 22.88 3.54
C ASN A 231 6.58 22.53 4.37
N ARG A 232 7.71 22.37 3.70
CA ARG A 232 9.02 22.21 4.34
C ARG A 232 9.43 23.46 5.08
#